data_9823f380710a829ffdd4316014b24b2d
#
_entry.id   9823f380710a829ffdd4316014b24b2d
#
_cell.length_a   1.000
_cell.length_b   1.000
_cell.length_c   1.000
_cell.angle_alpha   90.00
_cell.angle_beta   90.00
_cell.angle_gamma   90.00
#
_symmetry.space_group_name_H-M   'P 1'
#
loop_
_entity.id
_entity.type
_entity.pdbx_description
1 polymer ?
#
loop_
_entity_poly.entity_id
_entity_poly.type
_entity_poly.pdbx_seq_one_letter_code
_entity_poly.pdbx_strand_id
1 'polypeptide(L)'
;MSLGLFRYIDIHMDNKLKVSKKVKMSCQNVWKVYGNNPDNFFHGDSDAGRDPSALSEHISNNGHIVANADVSFDVHTGEIFVIMGLSGSGKSTIVRCLSRLIKPTFGQIFLDDENLLEKSDKELIHLRRHKMGMVF
;
A
#
# COMPACT_ATOMS: atom_id res chain seq x y z
N MET A 1 -16.24 2.09 0.45
CA MET A 1 -16.01 1.83 -0.99
C MET A 1 -14.80 0.92 -1.11
N SER A 2 -14.98 -0.23 -1.73
CA SER A 2 -13.91 -1.22 -1.87
C SER A 2 -12.97 -0.83 -3.02
N LEU A 3 -11.66 -0.81 -2.78
CA LEU A 3 -10.64 -0.80 -3.81
C LEU A 3 -10.69 -2.15 -4.53
N GLY A 4 -11.05 -2.14 -5.81
CA GLY A 4 -10.90 -3.33 -6.65
C GLY A 4 -9.42 -3.49 -7.03
N LEU A 5 -8.78 -4.53 -6.53
CA LEU A 5 -7.42 -4.91 -6.90
C LEU A 5 -7.50 -6.03 -7.94
N PHE A 6 -7.05 -5.76 -9.16
CA PHE A 6 -6.97 -6.76 -10.21
C PHE A 6 -5.51 -7.03 -10.57
N ARG A 7 -5.14 -8.32 -10.63
CA ARG A 7 -3.87 -8.74 -11.20
C ARG A 7 -4.07 -9.01 -12.69
N TYR A 8 -3.40 -8.27 -13.54
CA TYR A 8 -3.25 -8.63 -14.93
C TYR A 8 -2.01 -9.53 -15.05
N ILE A 9 -2.25 -10.83 -15.25
CA ILE A 9 -1.19 -11.77 -15.59
C ILE A 9 -1.15 -11.83 -17.10
N ASP A 10 -0.05 -11.44 -17.72
CA ASP A 10 0.17 -11.62 -19.14
C ASP A 10 0.20 -13.14 -19.44
N ILE A 11 -0.88 -13.65 -20.07
CA ILE A 11 -1.07 -15.06 -20.39
C ILE A 11 -0.33 -15.42 -21.71
N HIS A 12 0.67 -14.66 -22.08
CA HIS A 12 1.52 -15.01 -23.21
C HIS A 12 2.93 -15.33 -22.73
N MET A 13 3.11 -16.53 -22.18
CA MET A 13 4.37 -17.27 -22.28
C MET A 13 4.19 -18.72 -21.83
N ASP A 14 4.46 -19.60 -22.74
CA ASP A 14 4.76 -21.02 -22.65
C ASP A 14 4.75 -21.68 -21.25
N ASN A 15 3.97 -22.74 -21.18
CA ASN A 15 3.73 -23.65 -20.06
C ASN A 15 4.95 -24.48 -19.65
N LYS A 16 6.13 -23.87 -19.50
CA LYS A 16 7.36 -24.58 -19.12
C LYS A 16 8.34 -23.74 -18.29
N LEU A 17 7.91 -23.16 -17.17
CA LEU A 17 8.78 -22.87 -16.03
C LEU A 17 7.94 -22.15 -14.99
N LYS A 18 7.47 -22.85 -13.96
CA LYS A 18 7.06 -22.23 -12.70
C LYS A 18 8.33 -21.66 -12.03
N VAL A 19 8.86 -20.59 -12.56
CA VAL A 19 9.79 -19.77 -11.83
C VAL A 19 8.93 -19.04 -10.80
N SER A 20 9.12 -19.34 -9.54
CA SER A 20 8.60 -18.55 -8.43
C SER A 20 9.08 -17.12 -8.65
N LYS A 21 8.21 -16.24 -9.18
CA LYS A 21 8.56 -14.84 -9.41
C LYS A 21 8.81 -14.20 -8.04
N LYS A 22 9.99 -13.65 -7.85
CA LYS A 22 10.35 -12.95 -6.62
C LYS A 22 9.39 -11.78 -6.39
N VAL A 23 8.90 -11.61 -5.16
CA VAL A 23 8.15 -10.42 -4.76
C VAL A 23 9.06 -9.19 -4.90
N LYS A 24 8.62 -8.23 -5.69
CA LYS A 24 9.34 -6.97 -5.93
C LYS A 24 8.90 -5.90 -4.96
N MET A 25 7.59 -5.80 -4.73
CA MET A 25 6.98 -4.86 -3.79
C MET A 25 5.91 -5.59 -2.97
N SER A 26 5.90 -5.37 -1.67
CA SER A 26 4.87 -5.88 -0.76
C SER A 26 4.25 -4.73 0.03
N CYS A 27 2.94 -4.69 0.03
CA CYS A 27 2.13 -3.77 0.81
C CYS A 27 1.38 -4.60 1.85
N GLN A 28 1.54 -4.28 3.14
CA GLN A 28 1.01 -5.10 4.24
C GLN A 28 0.23 -4.24 5.22
N ASN A 29 -1.08 -4.48 5.31
CA ASN A 29 -2.02 -3.83 6.22
C ASN A 29 -1.89 -2.30 6.23
N VAL A 30 -1.74 -1.70 5.04
CA VAL A 30 -1.49 -0.26 4.91
C VAL A 30 -2.78 0.53 5.08
N TRP A 31 -2.71 1.47 6.02
CA TRP A 31 -3.73 2.47 6.27
C TRP A 31 -3.20 3.86 5.95
N LYS A 32 -4.05 4.70 5.36
CA LYS A 32 -3.81 6.14 5.29
C LYS A 32 -5.03 6.88 5.78
N VAL A 33 -4.85 7.57 6.88
CA VAL A 33 -5.86 8.39 7.54
C VAL A 33 -5.38 9.83 7.60
N TYR A 34 -6.25 10.76 7.29
CA TYR A 34 -6.04 12.20 7.43
C TYR A 34 -6.84 12.74 8.60
N GLY A 35 -6.22 13.59 9.40
CA GLY A 35 -6.81 14.18 10.61
C GLY A 35 -5.73 14.49 11.64
N ASN A 36 -6.15 14.89 12.82
CA ASN A 36 -5.23 15.18 13.93
C ASN A 36 -4.82 13.89 14.64
N ASN A 37 -3.49 13.64 14.74
CA ASN A 37 -2.92 12.47 15.42
C ASN A 37 -3.58 11.13 15.00
N PRO A 38 -3.64 10.81 13.70
CA PRO A 38 -4.34 9.63 13.22
C PRO A 38 -3.71 8.33 13.70
N ASP A 39 -2.45 8.36 14.10
CA ASP A 39 -1.71 7.20 14.64
C ASP A 39 -2.35 6.66 15.94
N ASN A 40 -3.07 7.50 16.69
CA ASN A 40 -3.71 7.11 17.95
C ASN A 40 -4.74 5.99 17.79
N PHE A 41 -5.29 5.80 16.61
CA PHE A 41 -6.23 4.70 16.33
C PHE A 41 -5.55 3.33 16.21
N PHE A 42 -4.22 3.31 16.12
CA PHE A 42 -3.41 2.11 15.88
C PHE A 42 -2.48 1.77 17.05
N HIS A 43 -2.61 2.44 18.20
CA HIS A 43 -1.86 2.16 19.41
C HIS A 43 -2.68 1.29 20.38
N GLY A 44 -2.48 -0.02 20.33
CA GLY A 44 -3.07 -0.95 21.32
C GLY A 44 -3.10 -2.39 20.83
N ASP A 45 -2.95 -3.33 21.76
CA ASP A 45 -3.06 -4.78 21.52
C ASP A 45 -4.46 -5.21 21.03
N SER A 46 -5.44 -4.30 21.06
CA SER A 46 -6.81 -4.54 20.63
C SER A 46 -7.03 -4.41 19.13
N ASP A 47 -6.04 -3.93 18.36
CA ASP A 47 -6.21 -3.64 16.94
C ASP A 47 -5.82 -4.83 16.04
N ALA A 48 -5.06 -5.79 16.57
CA ALA A 48 -4.79 -7.05 15.92
C ALA A 48 -6.05 -7.94 15.93
N GLY A 49 -6.90 -7.80 14.90
CA GLY A 49 -8.11 -8.61 14.73
C GLY A 49 -9.42 -7.82 14.66
N ARG A 50 -9.38 -6.50 14.72
CA ARG A 50 -10.57 -5.68 14.42
C ARG A 50 -10.92 -5.78 12.94
N ASP A 51 -12.23 -5.90 12.69
CA ASP A 51 -12.74 -5.78 11.32
C ASP A 51 -12.36 -4.41 10.73
N PRO A 52 -11.65 -4.36 9.58
CA PRO A 52 -11.23 -3.10 8.96
C PRO A 52 -12.39 -2.14 8.68
N SER A 53 -13.57 -2.67 8.38
CA SER A 53 -14.78 -1.85 8.15
C SER A 53 -15.23 -1.15 9.41
N ALA A 54 -15.28 -1.88 10.53
CA ALA A 54 -15.66 -1.31 11.83
C ALA A 54 -14.63 -0.26 12.31
N LEU A 55 -13.35 -0.51 12.10
CA LEU A 55 -12.30 0.46 12.43
C LEU A 55 -12.40 1.72 11.54
N SER A 56 -12.64 1.56 10.24
CA SER A 56 -12.84 2.68 9.31
C SER A 56 -14.03 3.57 9.71
N GLU A 57 -15.13 2.94 10.10
CA GLU A 57 -16.31 3.66 10.58
C GLU A 57 -16.01 4.41 11.87
N HIS A 58 -15.37 3.77 12.83
CA HIS A 58 -14.96 4.40 14.08
C HIS A 58 -14.06 5.62 13.83
N ILE A 59 -13.04 5.51 12.98
CA ILE A 59 -12.12 6.60 12.61
C ILE A 59 -12.90 7.75 11.96
N SER A 60 -13.83 7.44 11.04
CA SER A 60 -14.63 8.44 10.32
C SER A 60 -15.59 9.17 11.26
N ASN A 61 -16.21 8.46 12.20
CA ASN A 61 -17.09 9.02 13.22
C ASN A 61 -16.36 9.98 14.19
N ASN A 62 -15.04 9.84 14.31
CA ASN A 62 -14.16 10.76 15.05
C ASN A 62 -13.61 11.93 14.20
N GLY A 63 -14.23 12.22 13.05
CA GLY A 63 -13.89 13.37 12.22
C GLY A 63 -12.63 13.23 11.37
N HIS A 64 -12.18 11.99 11.13
CA HIS A 64 -11.03 11.70 10.30
C HIS A 64 -11.45 11.18 8.93
N ILE A 65 -10.58 11.33 7.93
CA ILE A 65 -10.79 10.82 6.58
C ILE A 65 -9.93 9.57 6.36
N VAL A 66 -10.57 8.41 6.19
CA VAL A 66 -9.91 7.17 5.83
C VAL A 66 -9.75 7.12 4.32
N ALA A 67 -8.54 7.36 3.83
CA ALA A 67 -8.22 7.31 2.41
C ALA A 67 -7.91 5.90 1.93
N ASN A 68 -7.23 5.11 2.75
CA ASN A 68 -6.96 3.69 2.53
C ASN A 68 -7.14 2.94 3.85
N ALA A 69 -7.74 1.75 3.79
CA ALA A 69 -8.01 0.90 4.92
C ALA A 69 -7.51 -0.52 4.64
N ASP A 70 -6.59 -1.00 5.46
CA ASP A 70 -6.10 -2.39 5.48
C ASP A 70 -5.70 -2.96 4.11
N VAL A 71 -4.96 -2.16 3.34
CA VAL A 71 -4.56 -2.54 1.98
C VAL A 71 -3.36 -3.48 2.01
N SER A 72 -3.53 -4.68 1.46
CA SER A 72 -2.46 -5.69 1.38
C SER A 72 -2.41 -6.32 0.00
N PHE A 73 -1.21 -6.37 -0.61
CA PHE A 73 -0.94 -7.06 -1.86
C PHE A 73 0.57 -7.19 -2.10
N ASP A 74 0.93 -8.12 -2.97
CA ASP A 74 2.30 -8.29 -3.48
C ASP A 74 2.33 -8.05 -4.98
N VAL A 75 3.40 -7.41 -5.45
CA VAL A 75 3.73 -7.25 -6.87
C VAL A 75 5.03 -7.98 -7.15
N HIS A 76 5.02 -8.86 -8.14
CA HIS A 76 6.17 -9.68 -8.49
C HIS A 76 7.04 -9.03 -9.56
N THR A 77 8.27 -9.47 -9.67
CA THR A 77 9.19 -9.00 -10.71
C THR A 77 8.60 -9.25 -12.11
N GLY A 78 8.55 -8.20 -12.94
CA GLY A 78 7.99 -8.25 -14.29
C GLY A 78 6.47 -8.34 -14.37
N GLU A 79 5.76 -8.15 -13.25
CA GLU A 79 4.30 -8.12 -13.20
C GLU A 79 3.78 -6.72 -13.52
N ILE A 80 2.68 -6.65 -14.27
CA ILE A 80 1.85 -5.46 -14.39
C ILE A 80 0.71 -5.58 -13.37
N PHE A 81 0.69 -4.70 -12.39
CA PHE A 81 -0.31 -4.67 -11.34
C PHE A 81 -1.23 -3.46 -11.51
N VAL A 82 -2.53 -3.68 -11.58
CA VAL A 82 -3.51 -2.62 -11.84
C VAL A 82 -4.37 -2.36 -10.61
N ILE A 83 -4.41 -1.10 -10.18
CA ILE A 83 -5.29 -0.61 -9.12
C ILE A 83 -6.46 0.10 -9.75
N MET A 84 -7.67 -0.41 -9.53
CA MET A 84 -8.91 0.14 -10.09
C MET A 84 -9.88 0.55 -8.98
N GLY A 85 -10.80 1.45 -9.31
CA GLY A 85 -11.84 1.92 -8.39
C GLY A 85 -12.42 3.25 -8.85
N LEU A 86 -13.50 3.68 -8.20
CA LEU A 86 -14.18 4.94 -8.48
C LEU A 86 -13.29 6.15 -8.16
N SER A 87 -13.66 7.33 -8.69
CA SER A 87 -13.02 8.58 -8.29
C SER A 87 -13.12 8.77 -6.77
N GLY A 88 -12.04 9.21 -6.13
CA GLY A 88 -12.01 9.39 -4.68
C GLY A 88 -11.80 8.11 -3.85
N SER A 89 -11.66 6.92 -4.45
CA SER A 89 -11.49 5.65 -3.72
C SER A 89 -10.07 5.41 -3.15
N GLY A 90 -9.19 6.41 -3.13
CA GLY A 90 -7.85 6.30 -2.53
C GLY A 90 -6.75 5.71 -3.42
N LYS A 91 -7.01 5.45 -4.74
CA LYS A 91 -6.01 4.90 -5.67
C LYS A 91 -4.70 5.71 -5.72
N SER A 92 -4.83 7.00 -5.95
CA SER A 92 -3.65 7.87 -6.00
C SER A 92 -2.94 7.98 -4.65
N THR A 93 -3.69 7.85 -3.57
CA THR A 93 -3.14 7.87 -2.21
C THR A 93 -2.30 6.64 -1.95
N ILE A 94 -2.79 5.43 -2.27
CA ILE A 94 -2.00 4.21 -2.08
C ILE A 94 -0.74 4.21 -2.96
N VAL A 95 -0.84 4.63 -4.23
CA VAL A 95 0.34 4.73 -5.12
C VAL A 95 1.39 5.71 -4.55
N ARG A 96 0.96 6.83 -3.97
CA ARG A 96 1.88 7.77 -3.29
C ARG A 96 2.46 7.20 -2.00
N CYS A 97 1.72 6.36 -1.28
CA CYS A 97 2.26 5.63 -0.13
C CYS A 97 3.32 4.62 -0.55
N LEU A 98 3.09 3.86 -1.63
CA LEU A 98 4.04 2.88 -2.16
C LEU A 98 5.38 3.52 -2.55
N SER A 99 5.36 4.72 -3.11
CA SER A 99 6.57 5.48 -3.45
C SER A 99 7.13 6.31 -2.27
N ARG A 100 6.49 6.24 -1.11
CA ARG A 100 6.84 7.05 0.09
C ARG A 100 6.86 8.57 -0.19
N LEU A 101 6.09 9.03 -1.18
CA LEU A 101 5.76 10.45 -1.34
C LEU A 101 4.80 10.91 -0.23
N ILE A 102 3.95 10.00 0.24
CA ILE A 102 3.11 10.19 1.43
C ILE A 102 3.45 9.07 2.42
N LYS A 103 3.67 9.42 3.68
CA LYS A 103 3.85 8.42 4.74
C LYS A 103 2.50 7.78 5.05
N PRO A 104 2.36 6.44 5.02
CA PRO A 104 1.17 5.78 5.52
C PRO A 104 1.03 6.02 7.04
N THR A 105 -0.20 5.92 7.54
CA THR A 105 -0.47 6.05 8.98
C THR A 105 -0.13 4.76 9.71
N PHE A 106 -0.40 3.61 9.09
CA PHE A 106 -0.12 2.28 9.66
C PHE A 106 0.22 1.30 8.54
N GLY A 107 0.81 0.15 8.91
CA GLY A 107 1.19 -0.93 8.00
C GLY A 107 2.64 -0.85 7.58
N GLN A 108 3.02 -1.69 6.62
CA GLN A 108 4.40 -1.81 6.13
C GLN A 108 4.42 -1.84 4.60
N ILE A 109 5.51 -1.33 4.03
CA ILE A 109 5.76 -1.35 2.59
C ILE A 109 7.20 -1.77 2.36
N PHE A 110 7.38 -2.84 1.59
CA PHE A 110 8.68 -3.38 1.25
C PHE A 110 8.95 -3.21 -0.25
N LEU A 111 10.18 -2.90 -0.59
CA LEU A 111 10.71 -2.96 -1.95
C LEU A 111 12.03 -3.73 -1.93
N ASP A 112 12.12 -4.80 -2.73
CA ASP A 112 13.28 -5.71 -2.72
C ASP A 112 13.62 -6.22 -1.31
N ASP A 113 12.61 -6.59 -0.52
CA ASP A 113 12.71 -7.04 0.87
C ASP A 113 13.16 -5.95 1.88
N GLU A 114 13.34 -4.70 1.44
CA GLU A 114 13.71 -3.57 2.31
C GLU A 114 12.47 -2.78 2.76
N ASN A 115 12.28 -2.59 4.07
CA ASN A 115 11.17 -1.81 4.62
C ASN A 115 11.36 -0.31 4.31
N LEU A 116 10.45 0.25 3.52
CA LEU A 116 10.51 1.67 3.13
C LEU A 116 10.18 2.63 4.27
N LEU A 117 9.52 2.16 5.33
CA LEU A 117 9.14 2.99 6.47
C LEU A 117 10.31 3.25 7.42
N GLU A 118 11.33 2.39 7.41
CA GLU A 118 12.54 2.51 8.23
C GLU A 118 13.64 3.35 7.56
N LYS A 119 13.45 3.71 6.27
CA LYS A 119 14.45 4.47 5.53
C LYS A 119 14.40 5.97 5.85
N SER A 120 15.58 6.56 5.95
CA SER A 120 15.76 8.01 6.03
C SER A 120 15.34 8.71 4.73
N ASP A 121 15.09 10.02 4.81
CA ASP A 121 14.74 10.82 3.62
C ASP A 121 15.80 10.78 2.53
N LYS A 122 17.08 10.74 2.90
CA LYS A 122 18.21 10.62 1.95
C LYS A 122 18.18 9.29 1.20
N GLU A 123 17.93 8.19 1.89
CA GLU A 123 17.79 6.86 1.29
C GLU A 123 16.56 6.78 0.39
N LEU A 124 15.45 7.38 0.80
CA LEU A 124 14.23 7.46 -0.01
C LEU A 124 14.43 8.27 -1.29
N ILE A 125 15.19 9.37 -1.24
CA ILE A 125 15.56 10.15 -2.43
C ILE A 125 16.40 9.29 -3.38
N HIS A 126 17.42 8.58 -2.86
CA HIS A 126 18.27 7.70 -3.66
C HIS A 126 17.44 6.57 -4.31
N LEU A 127 16.57 5.94 -3.54
CA LEU A 127 15.71 4.85 -4.00
C LEU A 127 14.76 5.31 -5.11
N ARG A 128 14.09 6.46 -4.95
CA ARG A 128 13.22 7.04 -5.97
C ARG A 128 13.96 7.40 -7.25
N ARG A 129 15.22 7.85 -7.17
CA ARG A 129 16.03 8.16 -8.35
C ARG A 129 16.47 6.94 -9.14
N HIS A 130 16.69 5.81 -8.48
CA HIS A 130 17.35 4.65 -9.10
C HIS A 130 16.45 3.42 -9.26
N LYS A 131 15.42 3.29 -8.40
CA LYS A 131 14.58 2.08 -8.37
C LYS A 131 13.11 2.35 -8.68
N MET A 132 12.66 3.61 -8.67
CA MET A 132 11.24 3.94 -8.91
C MET A 132 11.12 5.07 -9.94
N GLY A 133 10.25 4.88 -10.93
CA GLY A 133 9.80 5.92 -11.85
C GLY A 133 8.32 6.21 -11.60
N MET A 134 7.92 7.46 -11.62
CA MET A 134 6.51 7.85 -11.52
C MET A 134 6.16 8.79 -12.66
N VAL A 135 5.08 8.45 -13.37
CA VAL A 135 4.53 9.26 -14.46
C VAL A 135 3.19 9.82 -13.99
N PHE A 136 3.05 11.12 -14.13
CA PHE A 136 1.83 11.85 -13.75
C PHE A 136 1.02 12.25 -14.99
#